data_16a038a83005605969aeea620fac64d7
#
_entry.id   16a038a83005605969aeea620fac64d7
#
_cell.length_a   1.000
_cell.length_b   1.000
_cell.length_c   1.000
_cell.angle_alpha   90.00
_cell.angle_beta   90.00
_cell.angle_gamma   90.00
#
_symmetry.space_group_name_H-M   'P 1'
#
loop_
_entity.id
_entity.type
_entity.pdbx_description
1 polymer ?
#
loop_
_entity_poly.entity_id
_entity_poly.type
_entity_poly.pdbx_seq_one_letter_code
_entity_poly.pdbx_strand_id
1 'polypeptide(L)'
;MEKNKIEKHLVAEEVSKMRKAINDFRNTLMPKAENLTPEERKQYGSIHEKNKLFVEKVMSYADSHPNLKSPHVNYAEMKKDWADRKQLEELARALKSLLEIVEDTRILHDHDLYQNALVDYRYTKYMKEVEQTPEYDTKHEEFRQFIYGRPAGAKNKETKDE
;
A
#
# COMPACT_ATOMS: atom_id res chain seq x y z
N MET A 1 -7.12 -23.00 21.35
CA MET A 1 -6.55 -22.56 20.07
C MET A 1 -7.30 -21.31 19.65
N GLU A 2 -6.60 -20.24 19.41
CA GLU A 2 -7.23 -19.02 18.90
C GLU A 2 -7.73 -19.30 17.47
N LYS A 3 -8.96 -18.88 17.16
CA LYS A 3 -9.56 -19.14 15.84
C LYS A 3 -8.90 -18.20 14.82
N ASN A 4 -8.63 -18.69 13.61
CA ASN A 4 -8.15 -17.85 12.51
C ASN A 4 -9.06 -16.63 12.33
N LYS A 5 -8.46 -15.48 12.12
CA LYS A 5 -9.20 -14.23 11.85
C LYS A 5 -9.72 -14.19 10.42
N ILE A 6 -9.04 -14.90 9.51
CA ILE A 6 -9.46 -15.01 8.11
C ILE A 6 -9.35 -16.44 7.62
N GLU A 7 -10.45 -16.98 7.05
CA GLU A 7 -10.52 -18.34 6.51
C GLU A 7 -10.60 -18.36 4.97
N LYS A 8 -10.66 -17.16 4.36
CA LYS A 8 -10.73 -17.04 2.89
C LYS A 8 -9.34 -16.90 2.30
N HIS A 9 -9.07 -17.66 1.25
CA HIS A 9 -7.78 -17.67 0.57
C HIS A 9 -7.94 -17.27 -0.90
N LEU A 10 -6.96 -16.54 -1.40
CA LEU A 10 -6.88 -16.17 -2.80
C LEU A 10 -6.41 -17.36 -3.64
N VAL A 11 -7.12 -17.66 -4.72
CA VAL A 11 -6.68 -18.65 -5.70
C VAL A 11 -5.88 -17.98 -6.82
N ALA A 12 -4.99 -18.74 -7.47
CA ALA A 12 -4.06 -18.21 -8.48
C ALA A 12 -4.78 -17.50 -9.64
N GLU A 13 -5.95 -17.99 -10.05
CA GLU A 13 -6.75 -17.38 -11.10
C GLU A 13 -7.27 -15.98 -10.71
N GLU A 14 -7.76 -15.81 -9.46
CA GLU A 14 -8.23 -14.53 -8.94
C GLU A 14 -7.08 -13.52 -8.85
N VAL A 15 -5.91 -13.95 -8.37
CA VAL A 15 -4.70 -13.13 -8.33
C VAL A 15 -4.30 -12.69 -9.74
N SER A 16 -4.36 -13.60 -10.72
CA SER A 16 -4.07 -13.28 -12.12
C SER A 16 -5.04 -12.25 -12.70
N LYS A 17 -6.34 -12.39 -12.43
CA LYS A 17 -7.38 -11.42 -12.84
C LYS A 17 -7.15 -10.05 -12.23
N MET A 18 -6.84 -9.98 -10.92
CA MET A 18 -6.54 -8.72 -10.23
C MET A 18 -5.29 -8.04 -10.80
N ARG A 19 -4.22 -8.79 -11.03
CA ARG A 19 -2.99 -8.26 -11.66
C ARG A 19 -3.26 -7.72 -13.07
N LYS A 20 -4.06 -8.43 -13.87
CA LYS A 20 -4.45 -7.97 -15.19
C LYS A 20 -5.23 -6.65 -15.11
N ALA A 21 -6.22 -6.55 -14.22
CA ALA A 21 -7.01 -5.33 -14.02
C ALA A 21 -6.12 -4.13 -13.63
N ILE A 22 -5.15 -4.33 -12.75
CA ILE A 22 -4.17 -3.30 -12.36
C ILE A 22 -3.32 -2.86 -13.55
N ASN A 23 -2.84 -3.82 -14.35
CA ASN A 23 -2.06 -3.51 -15.55
C ASN A 23 -2.88 -2.78 -16.61
N ASP A 24 -4.12 -3.19 -16.85
CA ASP A 24 -5.02 -2.54 -17.80
C ASP A 24 -5.33 -1.10 -17.37
N PHE A 25 -5.59 -0.87 -16.07
CA PHE A 25 -5.73 0.47 -15.51
C PHE A 25 -4.46 1.31 -15.73
N ARG A 26 -3.30 0.77 -15.39
CA ARG A 26 -2.01 1.43 -15.59
C ARG A 26 -1.78 1.81 -17.05
N ASN A 27 -1.99 0.88 -17.96
CA ASN A 27 -1.78 1.10 -19.41
C ASN A 27 -2.73 2.16 -19.96
N THR A 28 -3.95 2.26 -19.42
CA THR A 28 -4.93 3.29 -19.81
C THR A 28 -4.53 4.67 -19.29
N LEU A 29 -3.98 4.74 -18.09
CA LEU A 29 -3.61 6.01 -17.44
C LEU A 29 -2.28 6.57 -17.95
N MET A 30 -1.24 5.72 -18.07
CA MET A 30 0.14 6.13 -18.36
C MET A 30 0.32 7.05 -19.58
N PRO A 31 -0.40 6.89 -20.73
CA PRO A 31 -0.26 7.80 -21.86
C PRO A 31 -0.75 9.23 -21.60
N LYS A 32 -1.48 9.45 -20.51
CA LYS A 32 -2.09 10.73 -20.11
C LYS A 32 -1.59 11.24 -18.77
N ALA A 33 -0.64 10.53 -18.16
CA ALA A 33 -0.15 10.82 -16.82
C ALA A 33 1.28 11.33 -16.83
N GLU A 34 1.58 12.24 -15.92
CA GLU A 34 2.92 12.74 -15.65
C GLU A 34 3.35 12.36 -14.23
N ASN A 35 4.62 11.97 -14.07
CA ASN A 35 5.21 11.72 -12.78
C ASN A 35 5.99 12.95 -12.33
N LEU A 36 5.59 13.52 -11.21
CA LEU A 36 6.28 14.65 -10.61
C LEU A 36 7.39 14.19 -9.67
N THR A 37 8.52 14.89 -9.68
CA THR A 37 9.53 14.77 -8.63
C THR A 37 9.02 15.32 -7.29
N PRO A 38 9.65 15.00 -6.15
CA PRO A 38 9.27 15.58 -4.85
C PRO A 38 9.31 17.10 -4.83
N GLU A 39 10.26 17.70 -5.55
CA GLU A 39 10.43 19.16 -5.68
C GLU A 39 9.28 19.79 -6.47
N GLU A 40 8.92 19.19 -7.60
CA GLU A 40 7.78 19.64 -8.42
C GLU A 40 6.45 19.50 -7.67
N ARG A 41 6.26 18.44 -6.89
CA ARG A 41 5.06 18.29 -6.03
C ARG A 41 4.93 19.41 -5.01
N LYS A 42 6.07 19.88 -4.45
CA LYS A 42 6.08 21.03 -3.54
C LYS A 42 5.80 22.33 -4.25
N GLN A 43 6.36 22.49 -5.46
CA GLN A 43 6.21 23.70 -6.26
C GLN A 43 4.79 23.89 -6.78
N TYR A 44 4.22 22.85 -7.41
CA TYR A 44 2.87 22.94 -7.99
C TYR A 44 1.79 22.82 -6.93
N GLY A 45 2.01 21.96 -5.91
CA GLY A 45 1.06 21.75 -4.83
C GLY A 45 -0.29 21.20 -5.31
N SER A 46 -1.19 21.02 -4.37
CA SER A 46 -2.60 20.77 -4.66
C SER A 46 -3.44 21.99 -4.27
N ILE A 47 -4.48 22.28 -5.04
CA ILE A 47 -5.38 23.37 -4.67
C ILE A 47 -6.20 22.97 -3.42
N HIS A 48 -6.18 23.85 -2.40
CA HIS A 48 -6.98 23.69 -1.20
C HIS A 48 -8.47 23.90 -1.49
N GLU A 49 -9.35 23.42 -0.60
CA GLU A 49 -10.81 23.51 -0.78
C GLU A 49 -11.30 24.92 -1.08
N LYS A 50 -10.75 25.93 -0.39
CA LYS A 50 -11.08 27.34 -0.67
C LYS A 50 -10.75 27.75 -2.10
N ASN A 51 -9.63 27.29 -2.64
CA ASN A 51 -9.22 27.60 -4.01
C ASN A 51 -10.05 26.82 -5.04
N LYS A 52 -10.52 25.62 -4.70
CA LYS A 52 -11.47 24.86 -5.53
C LYS A 52 -12.76 25.64 -5.72
N LEU A 53 -13.32 26.17 -4.63
CA LEU A 53 -14.53 27.02 -4.68
C LEU A 53 -14.31 28.27 -5.51
N PHE A 54 -13.12 28.88 -5.41
CA PHE A 54 -12.77 30.03 -6.24
C PHE A 54 -12.74 29.68 -7.74
N VAL A 55 -12.10 28.57 -8.11
CA VAL A 55 -12.07 28.07 -9.49
C VAL A 55 -13.48 27.81 -10.03
N GLU A 56 -14.32 27.14 -9.27
CA GLU A 56 -15.73 26.90 -9.63
C GLU A 56 -16.50 28.21 -9.83
N LYS A 57 -16.26 29.20 -8.97
CA LYS A 57 -16.91 30.48 -9.08
C LYS A 57 -16.47 31.23 -10.34
N VAL A 58 -15.17 31.20 -10.67
CA VAL A 58 -14.65 31.81 -11.92
C VAL A 58 -15.31 31.19 -13.14
N MET A 59 -15.40 29.86 -13.21
CA MET A 59 -16.05 29.16 -14.33
C MET A 59 -17.54 29.46 -14.41
N SER A 60 -18.23 29.48 -13.29
CA SER A 60 -19.66 29.84 -13.22
C SER A 60 -19.92 31.26 -13.72
N TYR A 61 -19.08 32.25 -13.33
CA TYR A 61 -19.19 33.63 -13.83
C TYR A 61 -18.89 33.70 -15.31
N ALA A 62 -17.88 32.98 -15.82
CA ALA A 62 -17.57 32.97 -17.23
C ALA A 62 -18.72 32.41 -18.09
N ASP A 63 -19.52 31.48 -17.53
CA ASP A 63 -20.69 30.95 -18.22
C ASP A 63 -21.89 31.88 -18.19
N SER A 64 -22.17 32.48 -17.03
CA SER A 64 -23.31 33.38 -16.85
C SER A 64 -23.09 34.78 -17.42
N HIS A 65 -21.84 35.23 -17.56
CA HIS A 65 -21.47 36.56 -18.04
C HIS A 65 -20.36 36.49 -19.10
N PRO A 66 -20.67 36.05 -20.32
CA PRO A 66 -19.65 35.87 -21.39
C PRO A 66 -18.86 37.13 -21.74
N ASN A 67 -19.47 38.30 -21.61
CA ASN A 67 -18.87 39.60 -21.86
C ASN A 67 -17.87 40.06 -20.76
N LEU A 68 -17.82 39.36 -19.63
CA LEU A 68 -16.87 39.63 -18.54
C LEU A 68 -15.67 38.65 -18.55
N LYS A 69 -15.57 37.80 -19.56
CA LYS A 69 -14.45 36.90 -19.70
C LYS A 69 -13.13 37.61 -19.92
N SER A 70 -12.10 37.20 -19.22
CA SER A 70 -10.74 37.66 -19.48
C SER A 70 -10.25 37.09 -20.85
N PRO A 71 -9.70 37.96 -21.73
CA PRO A 71 -9.15 37.48 -23.01
C PRO A 71 -7.87 36.68 -22.85
N HIS A 72 -7.28 36.64 -21.65
CA HIS A 72 -6.04 35.92 -21.33
C HIS A 72 -6.27 34.53 -20.76
N VAL A 73 -7.53 34.07 -20.63
CA VAL A 73 -7.87 32.75 -20.05
C VAL A 73 -8.54 31.87 -21.09
N ASN A 74 -7.99 30.68 -21.30
CA ASN A 74 -8.65 29.65 -22.08
C ASN A 74 -9.67 28.91 -21.20
N TYR A 75 -10.90 29.40 -21.14
CA TYR A 75 -11.96 28.77 -20.33
C TYR A 75 -12.38 27.39 -20.82
N ALA A 76 -12.18 27.06 -22.10
CA ALA A 76 -12.49 25.76 -22.64
C ALA A 76 -11.50 24.71 -22.08
N GLU A 77 -10.22 25.04 -22.05
CA GLU A 77 -9.19 24.19 -21.45
C GLU A 77 -9.37 24.07 -19.94
N MET A 78 -9.57 25.20 -19.25
CA MET A 78 -9.84 25.23 -17.81
C MET A 78 -11.01 24.31 -17.40
N LYS A 79 -12.05 24.19 -18.22
CA LYS A 79 -13.17 23.26 -17.95
C LYS A 79 -12.77 21.80 -18.12
N LYS A 80 -11.93 21.48 -19.10
CA LYS A 80 -11.40 20.12 -19.29
C LYS A 80 -10.50 19.74 -18.10
N ASP A 81 -9.56 20.61 -17.74
CA ASP A 81 -8.68 20.41 -16.59
C ASP A 81 -9.48 20.16 -15.29
N TRP A 82 -10.56 20.93 -15.12
CA TRP A 82 -11.44 20.76 -13.97
C TRP A 82 -12.19 19.42 -13.98
N ALA A 83 -12.68 18.98 -15.14
CA ALA A 83 -13.34 17.69 -15.30
C ALA A 83 -12.37 16.53 -15.04
N ASP A 84 -11.19 16.56 -15.66
CA ASP A 84 -10.15 15.55 -15.49
C ASP A 84 -9.67 15.48 -14.04
N ARG A 85 -9.45 16.63 -13.40
CA ARG A 85 -9.11 16.70 -11.99
C ARG A 85 -10.16 16.01 -11.10
N LYS A 86 -11.46 16.22 -11.33
CA LYS A 86 -12.52 15.56 -10.55
C LYS A 86 -12.49 14.04 -10.74
N GLN A 87 -12.34 13.57 -11.97
CA GLN A 87 -12.24 12.15 -12.27
C GLN A 87 -11.01 11.51 -11.62
N LEU A 88 -9.86 12.17 -11.69
CA LEU A 88 -8.62 11.71 -11.04
C LEU A 88 -8.75 11.67 -9.52
N GLU A 89 -9.45 12.63 -8.91
CA GLU A 89 -9.71 12.63 -7.47
C GLU A 89 -10.62 11.47 -7.04
N GLU A 90 -11.62 11.11 -7.85
CA GLU A 90 -12.49 9.96 -7.61
C GLU A 90 -11.73 8.65 -7.77
N LEU A 91 -10.93 8.51 -8.82
CA LEU A 91 -10.06 7.34 -9.03
C LEU A 91 -9.05 7.18 -7.90
N ALA A 92 -8.42 8.27 -7.46
CA ALA A 92 -7.47 8.23 -6.34
C ALA A 92 -8.13 7.76 -5.04
N ARG A 93 -9.36 8.21 -4.75
CA ARG A 93 -10.14 7.74 -3.59
C ARG A 93 -10.48 6.24 -3.69
N ALA A 94 -10.90 5.78 -4.86
CA ALA A 94 -11.20 4.37 -5.09
C ALA A 94 -9.96 3.49 -4.93
N LEU A 95 -8.83 3.89 -5.52
CA LEU A 95 -7.56 3.17 -5.38
C LEU A 95 -7.06 3.13 -3.94
N LYS A 96 -7.21 4.23 -3.20
CA LYS A 96 -6.84 4.26 -1.78
C LYS A 96 -7.68 3.29 -0.96
N SER A 97 -9.00 3.26 -1.18
CA SER A 97 -9.89 2.32 -0.50
C SER A 97 -9.56 0.85 -0.84
N LEU A 98 -9.23 0.56 -2.10
CA LEU A 98 -8.79 -0.79 -2.48
C LEU A 98 -7.47 -1.17 -1.82
N LEU A 99 -6.51 -0.23 -1.74
CA LEU A 99 -5.24 -0.46 -1.07
C LEU A 99 -5.44 -0.76 0.42
N GLU A 100 -6.28 -0.01 1.12
CA GLU A 100 -6.64 -0.26 2.52
C GLU A 100 -7.18 -1.67 2.73
N ILE A 101 -8.11 -2.13 1.87
CA ILE A 101 -8.68 -3.49 1.94
C ILE A 101 -7.58 -4.56 1.76
N VAL A 102 -6.67 -4.36 0.82
CA VAL A 102 -5.55 -5.29 0.57
C VAL A 102 -4.60 -5.34 1.77
N GLU A 103 -4.26 -4.19 2.34
CA GLU A 103 -3.38 -4.09 3.50
C GLU A 103 -4.01 -4.70 4.76
N ASP A 104 -5.27 -4.41 5.04
CA ASP A 104 -6.01 -4.98 6.17
C ASP A 104 -6.11 -6.51 6.06
N THR A 105 -6.41 -7.01 4.86
CA THR A 105 -6.47 -8.46 4.61
C THR A 105 -5.12 -9.12 4.85
N ARG A 106 -4.03 -8.49 4.37
CA ARG A 106 -2.66 -8.97 4.62
C ARG A 106 -2.33 -9.00 6.12
N ILE A 107 -2.70 -7.95 6.86
CA ILE A 107 -2.50 -7.88 8.31
C ILE A 107 -3.19 -9.05 9.04
N LEU A 108 -4.41 -9.43 8.62
CA LEU A 108 -5.11 -10.58 9.21
C LEU A 108 -4.36 -11.89 8.93
N HIS A 109 -3.87 -12.10 7.71
CA HIS A 109 -3.05 -13.27 7.40
C HIS A 109 -1.73 -13.27 8.17
N ASP A 110 -1.04 -12.14 8.26
CA ASP A 110 0.21 -11.99 9.03
C ASP A 110 -0.02 -12.32 10.52
N HIS A 111 -1.12 -11.85 11.10
CA HIS A 111 -1.51 -12.18 12.46
C HIS A 111 -1.69 -13.70 12.63
N ASP A 112 -2.49 -14.35 11.79
CA ASP A 112 -2.79 -15.76 11.90
C ASP A 112 -1.52 -16.62 11.72
N LEU A 113 -0.67 -16.27 10.74
CA LEU A 113 0.64 -16.90 10.53
C LEU A 113 1.53 -16.80 11.77
N TYR A 114 1.63 -15.60 12.35
CA TYR A 114 2.47 -15.36 13.53
C TYR A 114 1.96 -16.11 14.77
N GLN A 115 0.63 -16.13 15.00
CA GLN A 115 0.04 -16.90 16.10
C GLN A 115 0.32 -18.41 15.95
N ASN A 116 0.20 -18.96 14.75
CA ASN A 116 0.51 -20.37 14.49
C ASN A 116 2.00 -20.67 14.72
N ALA A 117 2.89 -19.78 14.28
CA ALA A 117 4.33 -19.92 14.55
C ALA A 117 4.65 -19.89 16.06
N LEU A 118 4.00 -19.01 16.83
CA LEU A 118 4.14 -18.98 18.30
C LEU A 118 3.62 -20.27 18.97
N VAL A 119 2.55 -20.87 18.44
CA VAL A 119 2.04 -22.16 18.92
C VAL A 119 3.06 -23.24 18.66
N ASP A 120 3.63 -23.34 17.45
CA ASP A 120 4.66 -24.34 17.10
C ASP A 120 5.94 -24.15 17.94
N TYR A 121 6.36 -22.91 18.18
CA TYR A 121 7.50 -22.61 19.07
C TYR A 121 7.26 -23.11 20.50
N ARG A 122 6.07 -22.84 21.06
CA ARG A 122 5.71 -23.34 22.42
C ARG A 122 5.67 -24.84 22.47
N TYR A 123 5.14 -25.50 21.44
CA TYR A 123 5.15 -26.95 21.32
C TYR A 123 6.58 -27.49 21.22
N THR A 124 7.43 -26.90 20.41
CA THR A 124 8.84 -27.26 20.27
C THR A 124 9.58 -27.17 21.62
N LYS A 125 9.34 -26.08 22.38
CA LYS A 125 9.90 -25.92 23.72
C LYS A 125 9.44 -27.03 24.67
N TYR A 126 8.15 -27.36 24.65
CA TYR A 126 7.59 -28.44 25.48
C TYR A 126 8.20 -29.81 25.10
N MET A 127 8.28 -30.13 23.81
CA MET A 127 8.84 -31.42 23.35
C MET A 127 10.33 -31.57 23.65
N LYS A 128 11.10 -30.47 23.57
CA LYS A 128 12.50 -30.45 24.01
C LYS A 128 12.65 -30.90 25.48
N GLU A 129 11.73 -30.47 26.37
CA GLU A 129 11.75 -30.84 27.78
C GLU A 129 11.30 -32.29 28.03
N VAL A 130 10.34 -32.80 27.22
CA VAL A 130 9.73 -34.15 27.40
C VAL A 130 10.49 -35.24 26.68
N GLU A 131 10.78 -35.09 25.39
CA GLU A 131 11.41 -36.12 24.57
C GLU A 131 12.94 -36.05 24.60
N GLN A 132 13.51 -34.88 24.85
CA GLN A 132 14.97 -34.67 24.95
C GLN A 132 15.75 -35.16 23.73
N THR A 133 15.16 -35.07 22.51
CA THR A 133 15.81 -35.48 21.28
C THR A 133 16.62 -34.33 20.66
N PRO A 134 17.75 -34.63 19.98
CA PRO A 134 18.59 -33.61 19.35
C PRO A 134 17.85 -32.74 18.32
N GLU A 135 16.83 -33.31 17.67
CA GLU A 135 16.02 -32.61 16.67
C GLU A 135 15.21 -31.47 17.28
N TYR A 136 14.59 -31.66 18.45
CA TYR A 136 13.87 -30.62 19.17
C TYR A 136 14.80 -29.59 19.79
N ASP A 137 15.99 -29.99 20.22
CA ASP A 137 17.01 -29.03 20.66
C ASP A 137 17.43 -28.09 19.53
N THR A 138 17.76 -28.65 18.38
CA THR A 138 18.15 -27.89 17.19
C THR A 138 17.04 -26.94 16.75
N LYS A 139 15.80 -27.45 16.59
CA LYS A 139 14.64 -26.65 16.19
C LYS A 139 14.37 -25.51 17.17
N HIS A 140 14.49 -25.77 18.48
CA HIS A 140 14.30 -24.75 19.51
C HIS A 140 15.34 -23.63 19.42
N GLU A 141 16.64 -23.96 19.26
CA GLU A 141 17.70 -22.95 19.15
C GLU A 141 17.59 -22.12 17.87
N GLU A 142 17.20 -22.73 16.74
CA GLU A 142 16.92 -22.02 15.51
C GLU A 142 15.76 -21.03 15.66
N PHE A 143 14.65 -21.43 16.30
CA PHE A 143 13.49 -20.56 16.48
C PHE A 143 13.73 -19.46 17.51
N ARG A 144 14.48 -19.75 18.57
CA ARG A 144 14.78 -18.81 19.66
C ARG A 144 15.41 -17.53 19.17
N GLN A 145 16.27 -17.57 18.16
CA GLN A 145 16.93 -16.38 17.61
C GLN A 145 15.95 -15.37 16.99
N PHE A 146 14.78 -15.81 16.54
CA PHE A 146 13.73 -14.94 15.98
C PHE A 146 12.80 -14.37 17.06
N ILE A 147 12.62 -15.06 18.17
CA ILE A 147 11.73 -14.63 19.28
C ILE A 147 12.42 -13.63 20.20
N TYR A 148 13.69 -13.89 20.56
CA TYR A 148 14.40 -13.06 21.55
C TYR A 148 15.37 -12.05 20.92
N GLY A 149 15.45 -11.99 19.59
CA GLY A 149 16.46 -11.20 18.88
C GLY A 149 17.88 -11.78 19.04
N ARG A 150 18.78 -11.43 18.13
CA ARG A 150 20.20 -11.72 18.35
C ARG A 150 20.66 -10.95 19.59
N PRO A 151 21.37 -11.58 20.57
CA PRO A 151 21.98 -10.83 21.64
C PRO A 151 22.90 -9.77 21.02
N ALA A 152 22.75 -8.52 21.44
CA ALA A 152 23.61 -7.42 21.01
C ALA A 152 25.08 -7.79 21.33
N GLY A 153 25.84 -8.29 20.36
CA GLY A 153 27.23 -8.71 20.57
C GLY A 153 27.72 -9.90 19.77
N ALA A 154 26.91 -10.58 18.97
CA ALA A 154 27.43 -11.60 18.04
C ALA A 154 28.13 -10.93 16.86
N LYS A 155 29.43 -10.58 17.04
CA LYS A 155 30.31 -10.18 15.95
C LYS A 155 30.38 -11.32 14.92
N ASN A 156 30.14 -11.00 13.64
CA ASN A 156 30.53 -11.86 12.55
C ASN A 156 32.00 -12.25 12.75
N LYS A 157 32.29 -13.51 12.98
CA LYS A 157 33.62 -14.05 12.68
C LYS A 157 33.71 -14.10 11.17
N GLU A 158 34.24 -13.05 10.56
CA GLU A 158 34.81 -13.15 9.22
C GLU A 158 35.92 -14.21 9.30
N THR A 159 35.71 -15.32 8.65
CA THR A 159 36.77 -16.26 8.30
C THR A 159 37.73 -15.50 7.38
N LYS A 160 38.85 -15.04 7.95
CA LYS A 160 40.06 -14.76 7.17
C LYS A 160 40.63 -16.13 6.80
N ASP A 161 40.40 -16.54 5.59
CA ASP A 161 41.27 -17.54 4.94
C ASP A 161 42.44 -16.82 4.33
N GLU A 162 43.62 -17.30 4.73
CA GLU A 162 44.93 -16.97 4.17
C GLU A 162 45.06 -17.49 2.74
#